data_bed692efcaa6a35a7a89011d981511e0
#
_entry.id   bed692efcaa6a35a7a89011d981511e0
#
_cell.length_a   1.000
_cell.length_b   1.000
_cell.length_c   1.000
_cell.angle_alpha   90.00
_cell.angle_beta   90.00
_cell.angle_gamma   90.00
#
_symmetry.space_group_name_H-M   'P 1'
#
loop_
_entity.id
_entity.type
_entity.pdbx_description
1 polymer ?
#
loop_
_entity_poly.entity_id
_entity_poly.type
_entity_poly.pdbx_seq_one_letter_code
_entity_poly.pdbx_strand_id
1 'polypeptide(L)'
;MLLIAGSRPEAARLAPVASAMKALGRVDPVTVAGGADPMRVHDAFEALGTAPGVTVLPGVSRVNTVRVAAALAVRFDDLLAERKPAAVLVAGGGVAALIAAQVAFFHKVPVVHLHAGADVDDLLCPFPEEGNRRVIAQLTSLFLHTAGRGVLCNVAGPNSITVGDTLDGLAPAGPALADLATRARRGSARAGILDASVSSILSAGSSLLGSTPDLELVLVGRSSTDVWADPVLVGLTGHPRVHLLERDDVRDLLGIAAVSSFAATDRVDRYFESMACGVPAILVDSGRGGRGETPYDGEDLLDREWIPAVAPNAGAVLCAMSRLLGDPSAGAGPAGSRPYRAGAARRVEHAVAWMLGLERDPAPNSEDPAKACP
;
A
#
# COMPACT_ATOMS: atom_id res chain seq x y z
N MET A 1 11.06 -11.24 -16.33
CA MET A 1 10.01 -11.41 -15.29
C MET A 1 9.06 -10.23 -15.33
N LEU A 2 7.73 -10.43 -15.18
CA LEU A 2 6.77 -9.32 -15.10
C LEU A 2 6.47 -8.99 -13.63
N LEU A 3 6.49 -7.70 -13.28
CA LEU A 3 6.09 -7.16 -11.97
C LEU A 3 4.82 -6.33 -12.19
N ILE A 4 3.67 -6.84 -11.78
CA ILE A 4 2.37 -6.27 -12.14
C ILE A 4 1.75 -5.57 -10.94
N ALA A 5 1.47 -4.27 -11.08
CA ALA A 5 0.78 -3.44 -10.10
C ALA A 5 -0.56 -2.95 -10.66
N GLY A 6 -1.60 -2.98 -9.85
CA GLY A 6 -2.94 -2.46 -10.17
C GLY A 6 -3.32 -1.23 -9.34
N SER A 7 -2.46 -0.84 -8.38
CA SER A 7 -2.66 0.33 -7.51
C SER A 7 -1.32 1.00 -7.19
N ARG A 8 -1.39 2.26 -6.71
CA ARG A 8 -0.19 3.00 -6.29
C ARG A 8 0.57 2.33 -5.14
N PRO A 9 -0.08 1.80 -4.08
CA PRO A 9 0.62 1.05 -3.03
C PRO A 9 1.33 -0.20 -3.55
N GLU A 10 0.74 -0.90 -4.52
CA GLU A 10 1.39 -2.05 -5.15
C GLU A 10 2.62 -1.61 -5.98
N ALA A 11 2.49 -0.52 -6.76
CA ALA A 11 3.63 0.06 -7.46
C ALA A 11 4.75 0.48 -6.51
N ALA A 12 4.40 1.09 -5.37
CA ALA A 12 5.35 1.49 -4.34
C ALA A 12 6.15 0.29 -3.77
N ARG A 13 5.52 -0.87 -3.64
CA ARG A 13 6.19 -2.09 -3.17
C ARG A 13 7.04 -2.75 -4.24
N LEU A 14 6.62 -2.67 -5.50
CA LEU A 14 7.30 -3.33 -6.61
C LEU A 14 8.44 -2.50 -7.21
N ALA A 15 8.39 -1.16 -7.14
CA ALA A 15 9.45 -0.30 -7.67
C ALA A 15 10.83 -0.54 -7.04
N PRO A 16 10.98 -0.64 -5.70
CA PRO A 16 12.25 -0.99 -5.08
C PRO A 16 12.76 -2.39 -5.50
N VAL A 17 11.85 -3.34 -5.68
CA VAL A 17 12.17 -4.70 -6.13
C VAL A 17 12.72 -4.68 -7.56
N ALA A 18 12.03 -3.97 -8.47
CA ALA A 18 12.50 -3.81 -9.84
C ALA A 18 13.88 -3.14 -9.91
N SER A 19 14.09 -2.11 -9.08
CA SER A 19 15.39 -1.44 -8.96
C SER A 19 16.48 -2.39 -8.46
N ALA A 20 16.18 -3.20 -7.45
CA ALA A 20 17.13 -4.20 -6.93
C ALA A 20 17.46 -5.27 -7.97
N MET A 21 16.46 -5.77 -8.71
CA MET A 21 16.65 -6.75 -9.80
C MET A 21 17.54 -6.17 -10.91
N LYS A 22 17.29 -4.94 -11.35
CA LYS A 22 18.13 -4.25 -12.35
C LYS A 22 19.56 -4.07 -11.86
N ALA A 23 19.75 -3.67 -10.60
CA ALA A 23 21.08 -3.44 -10.02
C ALA A 23 21.89 -4.72 -9.87
N LEU A 24 21.25 -5.86 -9.56
CA LEU A 24 21.91 -7.16 -9.39
C LEU A 24 22.07 -7.92 -10.71
N GLY A 25 21.25 -7.63 -11.72
CA GLY A 25 21.40 -8.13 -13.09
C GLY A 25 21.14 -9.63 -13.28
N ARG A 26 20.62 -10.35 -12.28
CA ARG A 26 20.31 -11.79 -12.38
C ARG A 26 18.93 -12.04 -12.99
N VAL A 27 17.99 -11.16 -12.71
CA VAL A 27 16.62 -11.21 -13.21
C VAL A 27 16.31 -9.89 -13.91
N ASP A 28 15.84 -9.96 -15.17
CA ASP A 28 15.43 -8.77 -15.92
C ASP A 28 13.96 -8.46 -15.61
N PRO A 29 13.65 -7.36 -14.87
CA PRO A 29 12.30 -6.98 -14.50
C PRO A 29 11.65 -6.11 -15.56
N VAL A 30 10.42 -6.42 -15.91
CA VAL A 30 9.52 -5.54 -16.67
C VAL A 30 8.36 -5.16 -15.76
N THR A 31 8.30 -3.90 -15.37
CA THR A 31 7.20 -3.35 -14.59
C THR A 31 5.98 -3.10 -15.45
N VAL A 32 4.81 -3.48 -14.96
CA VAL A 32 3.54 -3.41 -15.66
C VAL A 32 2.55 -2.62 -14.81
N ALA A 33 2.08 -1.50 -15.35
CA ALA A 33 1.00 -0.72 -14.77
C ALA A 33 -0.35 -1.22 -15.31
N GLY A 34 -1.24 -1.67 -14.44
CA GLY A 34 -2.57 -2.19 -14.76
C GLY A 34 -3.66 -1.62 -13.85
N GLY A 35 -4.76 -2.37 -13.72
CA GLY A 35 -5.85 -2.03 -12.81
C GLY A 35 -6.92 -1.15 -13.40
N ALA A 36 -7.77 -0.59 -12.53
CA ALA A 36 -8.87 0.28 -12.94
C ALA A 36 -8.38 1.65 -13.42
N ASP A 37 -7.27 2.15 -12.88
CA ASP A 37 -6.62 3.39 -13.28
C ASP A 37 -5.12 3.16 -13.54
N PRO A 38 -4.77 2.58 -14.68
CA PRO A 38 -3.38 2.23 -14.98
C PRO A 38 -2.48 3.45 -15.16
N MET A 39 -3.02 4.62 -15.50
CA MET A 39 -2.21 5.84 -15.61
C MET A 39 -1.72 6.30 -14.24
N ARG A 40 -2.56 6.26 -13.20
CA ARG A 40 -2.12 6.56 -11.83
C ARG A 40 -1.06 5.58 -11.30
N VAL A 41 -1.12 4.34 -11.74
CA VAL A 41 -0.10 3.33 -11.43
C VAL A 41 1.19 3.60 -12.19
N HIS A 42 1.08 4.01 -13.45
CA HIS A 42 2.20 4.44 -14.29
C HIS A 42 2.94 5.62 -13.64
N ASP A 43 2.21 6.69 -13.30
CA ASP A 43 2.77 7.88 -12.67
C ASP A 43 3.45 7.56 -11.33
N ALA A 44 2.89 6.60 -10.57
CA ALA A 44 3.50 6.12 -9.33
C ALA A 44 4.84 5.43 -9.57
N PHE A 45 4.94 4.56 -10.56
CA PHE A 45 6.22 3.95 -10.92
C PHE A 45 7.25 4.98 -11.37
N GLU A 46 6.85 5.98 -12.19
CA GLU A 46 7.74 7.05 -12.63
C GLU A 46 8.23 7.90 -11.46
N ALA A 47 7.33 8.33 -10.57
CA ALA A 47 7.66 9.09 -9.36
C ALA A 47 8.65 8.33 -8.44
N LEU A 48 8.62 7.01 -8.49
CA LEU A 48 9.51 6.13 -7.73
C LEU A 48 10.81 5.76 -8.49
N GLY A 49 11.05 6.39 -9.63
CA GLY A 49 12.26 6.19 -10.44
C GLY A 49 12.31 4.87 -11.22
N THR A 50 11.14 4.26 -11.44
CA THR A 50 11.03 2.99 -12.17
C THR A 50 9.91 3.12 -13.21
N ALA A 51 10.22 3.66 -14.39
CA ALA A 51 9.23 3.78 -15.45
C ALA A 51 8.68 2.41 -15.86
N PRO A 52 7.34 2.26 -16.04
CA PRO A 52 6.76 1.00 -16.49
C PRO A 52 7.25 0.62 -17.90
N GLY A 53 7.59 -0.65 -18.06
CA GLY A 53 7.86 -1.21 -19.38
C GLY A 53 6.60 -1.43 -20.20
N VAL A 54 5.43 -1.57 -19.52
CA VAL A 54 4.12 -1.78 -20.15
C VAL A 54 3.04 -1.08 -19.33
N THR A 55 2.11 -0.40 -20.00
CA THR A 55 0.87 0.09 -19.40
C THR A 55 -0.32 -0.59 -20.04
N VAL A 56 -1.08 -1.32 -19.23
CA VAL A 56 -2.23 -2.12 -19.68
C VAL A 56 -3.51 -1.32 -19.48
N LEU A 57 -4.10 -0.84 -20.55
CA LEU A 57 -5.36 -0.10 -20.54
C LEU A 57 -6.54 -1.08 -20.66
N PRO A 58 -7.42 -1.20 -19.66
CA PRO A 58 -8.57 -2.11 -19.74
C PRO A 58 -9.60 -1.66 -20.79
N GLY A 59 -9.66 -0.35 -21.11
CA GLY A 59 -10.59 0.17 -22.13
C GLY A 59 -12.06 0.15 -21.70
N VAL A 60 -12.33 0.00 -20.40
CA VAL A 60 -13.68 -0.05 -19.81
C VAL A 60 -13.82 0.93 -18.67
N SER A 61 -15.07 1.24 -18.28
CA SER A 61 -15.34 2.13 -17.14
C SER A 61 -14.76 1.55 -15.85
N ARG A 62 -14.15 2.42 -15.05
CA ARG A 62 -13.54 2.09 -13.74
C ARG A 62 -14.56 1.63 -12.69
N VAL A 63 -15.82 1.97 -12.86
CA VAL A 63 -16.89 1.74 -11.88
C VAL A 63 -17.28 0.26 -11.74
N ASN A 64 -17.00 -0.58 -12.75
CA ASN A 64 -17.40 -1.99 -12.70
C ASN A 64 -16.18 -2.90 -12.58
N THR A 65 -15.94 -3.36 -11.38
CA THR A 65 -14.81 -4.26 -11.05
C THR A 65 -14.79 -5.53 -11.89
N VAL A 66 -15.96 -6.15 -12.14
CA VAL A 66 -16.05 -7.38 -12.94
C VAL A 66 -15.67 -7.12 -14.39
N ARG A 67 -16.09 -5.98 -14.96
CA ARG A 67 -15.69 -5.61 -16.34
C ARG A 67 -14.21 -5.28 -16.43
N VAL A 68 -13.65 -4.61 -15.43
CA VAL A 68 -12.21 -4.36 -15.35
C VAL A 68 -11.45 -5.68 -15.27
N ALA A 69 -11.87 -6.60 -14.41
CA ALA A 69 -11.26 -7.92 -14.27
C ALA A 69 -11.28 -8.70 -15.60
N ALA A 70 -12.44 -8.76 -16.29
CA ALA A 70 -12.56 -9.42 -17.58
C ALA A 70 -11.67 -8.81 -18.66
N ALA A 71 -11.61 -7.48 -18.73
CA ALA A 71 -10.75 -6.78 -19.68
C ALA A 71 -9.26 -7.01 -19.39
N LEU A 72 -8.85 -6.97 -18.12
CA LEU A 72 -7.47 -7.28 -17.71
C LEU A 72 -7.09 -8.72 -18.02
N ALA A 73 -8.02 -9.69 -17.89
CA ALA A 73 -7.75 -11.09 -18.20
C ALA A 73 -7.31 -11.25 -19.66
N VAL A 74 -8.02 -10.64 -20.60
CA VAL A 74 -7.66 -10.67 -22.02
C VAL A 74 -6.32 -9.98 -22.27
N ARG A 75 -6.10 -8.81 -21.67
CA ARG A 75 -4.85 -8.06 -21.87
C ARG A 75 -3.63 -8.74 -21.27
N PHE A 76 -3.78 -9.38 -20.12
CA PHE A 76 -2.68 -10.15 -19.52
C PHE A 76 -2.42 -11.45 -20.27
N ASP A 77 -3.46 -12.09 -20.86
CA ASP A 77 -3.29 -13.23 -21.74
C ASP A 77 -2.41 -12.87 -22.94
N ASP A 78 -2.76 -11.80 -23.67
CA ASP A 78 -1.97 -11.28 -24.78
C ASP A 78 -0.51 -10.98 -24.35
N LEU A 79 -0.33 -10.29 -23.20
CA LEU A 79 0.97 -9.90 -22.69
C LEU A 79 1.84 -11.11 -22.32
N LEU A 80 1.27 -12.12 -21.65
CA LEU A 80 2.01 -13.31 -21.27
C LEU A 80 2.36 -14.18 -22.49
N ALA A 81 1.45 -14.30 -23.47
CA ALA A 81 1.70 -15.01 -24.73
C ALA A 81 2.84 -14.37 -25.53
N GLU A 82 2.89 -13.03 -25.58
CA GLU A 82 3.94 -12.28 -26.28
C GLU A 82 5.28 -12.36 -25.54
N ARG A 83 5.29 -12.05 -24.24
CA ARG A 83 6.52 -11.84 -23.46
C ARG A 83 7.13 -13.13 -22.92
N LYS A 84 6.34 -14.19 -22.75
CA LYS A 84 6.77 -15.49 -22.20
C LYS A 84 7.66 -15.35 -20.96
N PRO A 85 7.20 -14.66 -19.92
CA PRO A 85 8.04 -14.36 -18.76
C PRO A 85 8.39 -15.64 -18.00
N ALA A 86 9.56 -15.69 -17.38
CA ALA A 86 9.97 -16.79 -16.50
C ALA A 86 9.12 -16.87 -15.21
N ALA A 87 8.58 -15.73 -14.75
CA ALA A 87 7.67 -15.65 -13.61
C ALA A 87 6.88 -14.35 -13.65
N VAL A 88 5.76 -14.30 -12.91
CA VAL A 88 4.98 -13.10 -12.63
C VAL A 88 5.05 -12.81 -11.14
N LEU A 89 5.36 -11.57 -10.75
CA LEU A 89 5.32 -11.09 -9.37
C LEU A 89 4.17 -10.10 -9.21
N VAL A 90 3.32 -10.37 -8.23
CA VAL A 90 2.21 -9.50 -7.83
C VAL A 90 2.35 -9.14 -6.35
N ALA A 91 1.81 -7.98 -5.96
CA ALA A 91 1.80 -7.53 -4.57
C ALA A 91 0.36 -7.30 -4.09
N GLY A 92 0.10 -7.61 -2.82
CA GLY A 92 -1.21 -7.36 -2.20
C GLY A 92 -2.34 -8.23 -2.73
N GLY A 93 -3.56 -7.67 -2.78
CA GLY A 93 -4.80 -8.37 -3.16
C GLY A 93 -5.69 -7.60 -4.14
N GLY A 94 -5.13 -6.64 -4.88
CA GLY A 94 -5.89 -5.88 -5.88
C GLY A 94 -6.42 -6.77 -7.01
N VAL A 95 -7.43 -6.29 -7.72
CA VAL A 95 -8.05 -7.02 -8.85
C VAL A 95 -7.02 -7.36 -9.93
N ALA A 96 -6.11 -6.43 -10.24
CA ALA A 96 -5.07 -6.69 -11.24
C ALA A 96 -4.11 -7.80 -10.78
N ALA A 97 -3.76 -7.85 -9.50
CA ALA A 97 -2.92 -8.90 -8.93
C ALA A 97 -3.60 -10.27 -9.03
N LEU A 98 -4.90 -10.35 -8.69
CA LEU A 98 -5.68 -11.58 -8.82
C LEU A 98 -5.71 -12.08 -10.27
N ILE A 99 -6.09 -11.22 -11.21
CA ILE A 99 -6.25 -11.61 -12.61
C ILE A 99 -4.88 -11.97 -13.21
N ALA A 100 -3.83 -11.24 -12.89
CA ALA A 100 -2.47 -11.58 -13.33
C ALA A 100 -2.03 -12.97 -12.83
N ALA A 101 -2.31 -13.30 -11.57
CA ALA A 101 -2.00 -14.60 -10.99
C ALA A 101 -2.80 -15.73 -11.68
N GLN A 102 -4.10 -15.52 -11.93
CA GLN A 102 -4.93 -16.51 -12.63
C GLN A 102 -4.45 -16.76 -14.06
N VAL A 103 -4.19 -15.70 -14.82
CA VAL A 103 -3.71 -15.81 -16.20
C VAL A 103 -2.31 -16.46 -16.22
N ALA A 104 -1.41 -16.09 -15.33
CA ALA A 104 -0.11 -16.72 -15.22
C ALA A 104 -0.22 -18.23 -14.95
N PHE A 105 -1.13 -18.63 -14.06
CA PHE A 105 -1.40 -20.03 -13.77
C PHE A 105 -1.88 -20.79 -15.03
N PHE A 106 -2.77 -20.21 -15.83
CA PHE A 106 -3.22 -20.83 -17.09
C PHE A 106 -2.09 -20.98 -18.12
N HIS A 107 -1.15 -20.02 -18.13
CA HIS A 107 0.04 -20.10 -18.96
C HIS A 107 1.16 -20.98 -18.37
N LYS A 108 0.94 -21.61 -17.21
CA LYS A 108 1.96 -22.39 -16.47
C LYS A 108 3.20 -21.56 -16.13
N VAL A 109 3.02 -20.24 -15.94
CA VAL A 109 4.05 -19.32 -15.50
C VAL A 109 4.01 -19.24 -13.99
N PRO A 110 5.14 -19.46 -13.28
CA PRO A 110 5.19 -19.37 -11.83
C PRO A 110 4.74 -18.00 -11.31
N VAL A 111 3.92 -18.01 -10.25
CA VAL A 111 3.44 -16.80 -9.56
C VAL A 111 4.26 -16.60 -8.29
N VAL A 112 4.79 -15.40 -8.14
CA VAL A 112 5.39 -14.91 -6.90
C VAL A 112 4.43 -13.91 -6.28
N HIS A 113 4.05 -14.14 -5.04
CA HIS A 113 3.15 -13.23 -4.31
C HIS A 113 3.91 -12.53 -3.19
N LEU A 114 4.11 -11.22 -3.33
CA LEU A 114 4.58 -10.36 -2.25
C LEU A 114 3.37 -10.00 -1.39
N HIS A 115 3.23 -10.70 -0.27
CA HIS A 115 2.14 -10.45 0.66
C HIS A 115 2.33 -9.10 1.35
N ALA A 116 1.35 -8.22 1.19
CA ALA A 116 1.31 -6.90 1.77
C ALA A 116 -0.08 -6.64 2.34
N GLY A 117 -0.11 -6.12 3.56
CA GLY A 117 -1.32 -5.84 4.31
C GLY A 117 -1.47 -6.74 5.53
N ALA A 118 -2.51 -6.49 6.33
CA ALA A 118 -2.84 -7.30 7.49
C ALA A 118 -3.59 -8.57 7.06
N ASP A 119 -3.26 -9.70 7.68
CA ASP A 119 -4.11 -10.88 7.61
C ASP A 119 -5.31 -10.68 8.53
N VAL A 120 -6.50 -10.77 8.00
CA VAL A 120 -7.75 -10.70 8.75
C VAL A 120 -8.56 -11.98 8.54
N ASP A 121 -9.31 -12.38 9.56
CA ASP A 121 -10.14 -13.58 9.47
C ASP A 121 -11.37 -13.39 8.58
N ASP A 122 -11.83 -12.15 8.44
CA ASP A 122 -13.00 -11.79 7.64
C ASP A 122 -12.63 -11.68 6.15
N LEU A 123 -13.22 -12.56 5.32
CA LEU A 123 -13.03 -12.61 3.87
C LEU A 123 -13.45 -11.31 3.16
N LEU A 124 -14.32 -10.56 3.77
CA LEU A 124 -14.94 -9.38 3.20
C LEU A 124 -14.33 -8.07 3.73
N CYS A 125 -13.29 -8.15 4.57
CA CYS A 125 -12.63 -6.97 5.14
C CYS A 125 -11.10 -7.09 5.09
N PRO A 126 -10.40 -6.24 4.30
CA PRO A 126 -10.94 -5.30 3.28
C PRO A 126 -11.46 -6.04 2.05
N PHE A 127 -12.57 -5.54 1.51
CA PHE A 127 -13.17 -6.11 0.29
C PHE A 127 -12.73 -5.32 -0.96
N PRO A 128 -12.36 -6.02 -2.06
CA PRO A 128 -12.28 -7.47 -2.24
C PRO A 128 -10.89 -8.03 -1.94
N GLU A 129 -9.98 -7.22 -1.39
CA GLU A 129 -8.54 -7.51 -1.30
C GLU A 129 -8.23 -8.77 -0.51
N GLU A 130 -8.93 -9.01 0.62
CA GLU A 130 -8.68 -10.21 1.43
C GLU A 130 -9.11 -11.48 0.69
N GLY A 131 -10.28 -11.48 0.06
CA GLY A 131 -10.73 -12.59 -0.77
C GLY A 131 -9.77 -12.88 -1.92
N ASN A 132 -9.33 -11.84 -2.60
CA ASN A 132 -8.37 -11.94 -3.69
C ASN A 132 -7.02 -12.51 -3.20
N ARG A 133 -6.49 -12.03 -2.07
CA ARG A 133 -5.24 -12.55 -1.49
C ARG A 133 -5.29 -14.05 -1.24
N ARG A 134 -6.40 -14.54 -0.67
CA ARG A 134 -6.57 -15.98 -0.43
C ARG A 134 -6.58 -16.79 -1.72
N VAL A 135 -7.23 -16.29 -2.77
CA VAL A 135 -7.21 -16.94 -4.09
C VAL A 135 -5.81 -16.91 -4.70
N ILE A 136 -5.12 -15.75 -4.67
CA ILE A 136 -3.75 -15.62 -5.18
C ILE A 136 -2.82 -16.61 -4.45
N ALA A 137 -2.95 -16.74 -3.13
CA ALA A 137 -2.12 -17.63 -2.33
C ALA A 137 -2.20 -19.09 -2.80
N GLN A 138 -3.39 -19.56 -3.28
CA GLN A 138 -3.56 -20.91 -3.83
C GLN A 138 -2.84 -21.13 -5.17
N LEU A 139 -2.59 -20.05 -5.90
CA LEU A 139 -1.95 -20.10 -7.23
C LEU A 139 -0.44 -19.82 -7.15
N THR A 140 0.06 -19.49 -5.94
CA THR A 140 1.41 -18.98 -5.72
C THR A 140 2.45 -20.09 -5.66
N SER A 141 3.52 -19.95 -6.44
CA SER A 141 4.69 -20.83 -6.42
C SER A 141 5.71 -20.42 -5.36
N LEU A 142 5.83 -19.11 -5.07
CA LEU A 142 6.69 -18.55 -4.03
C LEU A 142 5.95 -17.44 -3.29
N PHE A 143 5.77 -17.63 -1.98
CA PHE A 143 5.08 -16.69 -1.11
C PHE A 143 6.09 -15.87 -0.30
N LEU A 144 6.05 -14.55 -0.42
CA LEU A 144 6.96 -13.63 0.22
C LEU A 144 6.23 -12.80 1.28
N HIS A 145 6.61 -12.96 2.54
CA HIS A 145 6.01 -12.25 3.65
C HIS A 145 6.71 -10.93 3.92
N THR A 146 5.95 -9.87 4.14
CA THR A 146 6.51 -8.58 4.58
C THR A 146 6.83 -8.56 6.08
N ALA A 147 6.02 -9.23 6.90
CA ALA A 147 6.25 -9.38 8.34
C ALA A 147 5.48 -10.59 8.86
N GLY A 148 6.03 -11.27 9.86
CA GLY A 148 5.38 -12.32 10.62
C GLY A 148 4.76 -13.47 9.80
N ARG A 149 4.28 -14.51 10.48
CA ARG A 149 3.44 -15.54 9.87
C ARG A 149 1.98 -15.18 10.16
N GLY A 150 1.21 -14.85 9.14
CA GLY A 150 -0.23 -14.64 9.23
C GLY A 150 -1.04 -15.86 8.82
N VAL A 151 -2.36 -15.74 8.80
CA VAL A 151 -3.31 -16.80 8.44
C VAL A 151 -3.01 -17.41 7.06
N LEU A 152 -2.52 -16.60 6.12
CA LEU A 152 -2.20 -17.07 4.77
C LEU A 152 -0.96 -17.97 4.68
N CYS A 153 -0.09 -17.99 5.70
CA CYS A 153 1.06 -18.91 5.72
C CYS A 153 0.66 -20.37 5.64
N ASN A 154 -0.47 -20.72 6.24
CA ASN A 154 -0.99 -22.09 6.22
C ASN A 154 -1.58 -22.47 4.85
N VAL A 155 -1.83 -21.50 4.00
CA VAL A 155 -2.45 -21.65 2.69
C VAL A 155 -1.41 -21.63 1.56
N ALA A 156 -0.30 -20.94 1.75
CA ALA A 156 0.70 -20.67 0.72
C ALA A 156 1.65 -21.84 0.39
N GLY A 157 1.54 -22.98 1.06
CA GLY A 157 2.40 -24.13 0.78
C GLY A 157 3.85 -23.98 1.28
N PRO A 158 4.76 -24.89 0.86
CA PRO A 158 6.10 -25.02 1.45
C PRO A 158 7.08 -23.89 1.09
N ASN A 159 6.85 -23.17 0.00
CA ASN A 159 7.78 -22.14 -0.48
C ASN A 159 7.40 -20.76 0.06
N SER A 160 7.65 -20.52 1.33
CA SER A 160 7.28 -19.30 2.04
C SER A 160 8.50 -18.67 2.70
N ILE A 161 8.82 -17.41 2.37
CA ILE A 161 10.02 -16.71 2.82
C ILE A 161 9.64 -15.34 3.38
N THR A 162 10.15 -15.00 4.58
CA THR A 162 10.00 -13.65 5.15
C THR A 162 11.06 -12.72 4.58
N VAL A 163 10.63 -11.69 3.87
CA VAL A 163 11.50 -10.73 3.19
C VAL A 163 11.50 -9.34 3.83
N GLY A 164 10.51 -9.00 4.65
CA GLY A 164 10.31 -7.67 5.20
C GLY A 164 9.54 -6.75 4.25
N ASP A 165 9.24 -5.55 4.69
CA ASP A 165 8.46 -4.57 3.92
C ASP A 165 9.35 -3.83 2.93
N THR A 166 9.04 -3.94 1.64
CA THR A 166 9.77 -3.26 0.57
C THR A 166 9.58 -1.73 0.57
N LEU A 167 8.58 -1.23 1.30
CA LEU A 167 8.41 0.21 1.54
C LEU A 167 9.50 0.81 2.44
N ASP A 168 10.27 -0.02 3.17
CA ASP A 168 11.34 0.45 4.07
C ASP A 168 12.40 1.31 3.36
N GLY A 169 12.58 1.11 2.06
CA GLY A 169 13.52 1.87 1.23
C GLY A 169 12.94 3.17 0.66
N LEU A 170 11.64 3.42 0.79
CA LEU A 170 11.04 4.64 0.26
C LEU A 170 11.36 5.83 1.15
N ALA A 171 11.91 6.88 0.53
CA ALA A 171 12.15 8.16 1.18
C ALA A 171 11.40 9.25 0.40
N PRO A 172 10.73 10.20 1.10
CA PRO A 172 10.19 11.39 0.47
C PRO A 172 11.27 12.15 -0.30
N ALA A 173 10.89 12.80 -1.41
CA ALA A 173 11.80 13.61 -2.20
C ALA A 173 11.95 15.02 -1.59
N GLY A 174 10.87 15.56 -1.05
CA GLY A 174 10.87 16.87 -0.40
C GLY A 174 11.74 16.88 0.87
N PRO A 175 12.66 17.85 1.01
CA PRO A 175 13.63 17.84 2.11
C PRO A 175 12.97 17.88 3.50
N ALA A 176 11.88 18.62 3.67
CA ALA A 176 11.14 18.69 4.93
C ALA A 176 10.52 17.36 5.33
N LEU A 177 9.90 16.65 4.39
CA LEU A 177 9.31 15.34 4.65
C LEU A 177 10.39 14.26 4.79
N ALA A 178 11.52 14.38 4.11
CA ALA A 178 12.65 13.46 4.26
C ALA A 178 13.27 13.57 5.66
N ASP A 179 13.38 14.77 6.22
CA ASP A 179 13.81 14.98 7.60
C ASP A 179 12.79 14.42 8.61
N LEU A 180 11.51 14.74 8.44
CA LEU A 180 10.44 14.17 9.26
C LEU A 180 10.45 12.64 9.22
N ALA A 181 10.52 12.04 8.02
CA ALA A 181 10.57 10.59 7.88
C ALA A 181 11.79 9.98 8.60
N THR A 182 12.93 10.65 8.56
CA THR A 182 14.14 10.21 9.28
C THR A 182 13.95 10.27 10.78
N ARG A 183 13.37 11.34 11.30
CA ARG A 183 13.06 11.50 12.75
C ARG A 183 12.00 10.51 13.20
N ALA A 184 10.98 10.25 12.39
CA ALA A 184 9.94 9.28 12.69
C ALA A 184 10.51 7.85 12.77
N ARG A 185 11.39 7.46 11.83
CA ARG A 185 12.09 6.17 11.89
C ARG A 185 12.95 5.99 13.14
N ARG A 186 13.52 7.07 13.65
CA ARG A 186 14.33 7.07 14.88
C ARG A 186 13.50 7.17 16.17
N GLY A 187 12.17 7.33 16.06
CA GLY A 187 11.29 7.51 17.21
C GLY A 187 11.42 8.90 17.88
N SER A 188 12.07 9.87 17.23
CA SER A 188 12.23 11.23 17.76
C SER A 188 11.13 12.20 17.29
N ALA A 189 10.26 11.76 16.40
CA ALA A 189 9.02 12.43 15.99
C ALA A 189 7.96 11.40 15.68
N ARG A 190 6.69 11.79 15.71
CA ARG A 190 5.54 11.03 15.19
C ARG A 190 4.93 11.79 14.04
N ALA A 191 4.57 11.11 12.96
CA ALA A 191 3.91 11.72 11.82
C ALA A 191 2.44 11.29 11.76
N GLY A 192 1.53 12.22 11.46
CA GLY A 192 0.13 11.94 11.17
C GLY A 192 -0.26 12.53 9.82
N ILE A 193 -0.99 11.76 9.00
CA ILE A 193 -1.48 12.21 7.70
C ILE A 193 -2.95 12.60 7.84
N LEU A 194 -3.29 13.82 7.42
CA LEU A 194 -4.65 14.33 7.46
C LEU A 194 -5.11 14.75 6.07
N ASP A 195 -6.33 14.37 5.72
CA ASP A 195 -6.99 14.93 4.54
C ASP A 195 -7.48 16.35 4.86
N ALA A 196 -6.95 17.32 4.12
CA ALA A 196 -7.19 18.74 4.35
C ALA A 196 -8.59 19.21 3.91
N SER A 197 -9.42 18.33 3.31
CA SER A 197 -10.77 18.67 2.82
C SER A 197 -11.85 18.60 3.89
N VAL A 198 -11.53 18.17 5.12
CA VAL A 198 -12.52 17.89 6.17
C VAL A 198 -12.23 18.70 7.43
N SER A 199 -13.08 19.69 7.73
CA SER A 199 -12.92 20.61 8.87
C SER A 199 -12.84 19.88 10.22
N SER A 200 -13.59 18.79 10.42
CA SER A 200 -13.53 18.01 11.67
C SER A 200 -12.20 17.29 11.84
N ILE A 201 -11.58 16.83 10.77
CA ILE A 201 -10.23 16.25 10.77
C ILE A 201 -9.20 17.33 11.12
N LEU A 202 -9.30 18.50 10.50
CA LEU A 202 -8.38 19.60 10.75
C LEU A 202 -8.47 20.12 12.19
N SER A 203 -9.70 20.29 12.71
CA SER A 203 -9.93 20.72 14.09
C SER A 203 -9.41 19.72 15.12
N ALA A 204 -9.62 18.42 14.87
CA ALA A 204 -9.06 17.35 15.72
C ALA A 204 -7.53 17.34 15.66
N GLY A 205 -6.97 17.45 14.44
CA GLY A 205 -5.52 17.51 14.22
C GLY A 205 -4.86 18.71 14.94
N SER A 206 -5.49 19.88 14.87
CA SER A 206 -5.04 21.09 15.58
C SER A 206 -4.99 20.87 17.10
N SER A 207 -6.05 20.29 17.67
CA SER A 207 -6.12 19.98 19.10
C SER A 207 -5.06 18.95 19.50
N LEU A 208 -4.86 17.92 18.70
CA LEU A 208 -3.87 16.88 18.94
C LEU A 208 -2.44 17.42 18.86
N LEU A 209 -2.16 18.30 17.90
CA LEU A 209 -0.88 18.96 17.73
C LEU A 209 -0.51 19.81 18.95
N GLY A 210 -1.49 20.49 19.56
CA GLY A 210 -1.33 21.28 20.76
C GLY A 210 -1.01 20.45 22.01
N SER A 211 -1.55 19.23 22.10
CA SER A 211 -1.37 18.33 23.25
C SER A 211 -0.22 17.35 23.09
N THR A 212 0.39 17.25 21.93
CA THR A 212 1.38 16.23 21.59
C THR A 212 2.64 16.88 20.99
N PRO A 213 3.68 17.15 21.83
CA PRO A 213 4.84 17.94 21.40
C PRO A 213 5.70 17.32 20.29
N ASP A 214 5.76 16.01 20.22
CA ASP A 214 6.54 15.23 19.23
C ASP A 214 5.75 14.86 17.97
N LEU A 215 4.48 15.31 17.87
CA LEU A 215 3.65 15.09 16.69
C LEU A 215 3.90 16.16 15.63
N GLU A 216 4.03 15.74 14.40
CA GLU A 216 3.99 16.57 13.20
C GLU A 216 2.91 16.08 12.26
N LEU A 217 2.23 17.01 11.60
CA LEU A 217 1.11 16.70 10.73
C LEU A 217 1.47 16.96 9.27
N VAL A 218 1.11 16.04 8.42
CA VAL A 218 1.17 16.18 6.96
C VAL A 218 -0.25 16.34 6.43
N LEU A 219 -0.57 17.53 5.95
CA LEU A 219 -1.88 17.86 5.41
C LEU A 219 -1.85 17.58 3.90
N VAL A 220 -2.69 16.65 3.46
CA VAL A 220 -2.83 16.30 2.04
C VAL A 220 -4.02 17.04 1.44
N GLY A 221 -3.75 18.02 0.58
CA GLY A 221 -4.77 18.90 -0.02
C GLY A 221 -4.88 18.74 -1.54
N ARG A 222 -5.97 19.34 -2.09
CA ARG A 222 -6.18 19.48 -3.55
C ARG A 222 -5.47 20.72 -3.97
N SER A 223 -4.72 21.31 -4.24
CA SER A 223 -4.24 22.59 -4.72
C SER A 223 -4.32 23.76 -3.71
N SER A 224 -3.41 24.67 -3.83
CA SER A 224 -3.29 25.89 -3.01
C SER A 224 -4.54 26.78 -2.96
N THR A 225 -5.50 26.59 -3.85
CA THR A 225 -6.75 27.35 -3.91
C THR A 225 -7.81 26.90 -2.88
N ASP A 226 -7.80 25.65 -2.46
CA ASP A 226 -8.76 25.12 -1.47
C ASP A 226 -8.35 25.46 -0.03
N VAL A 227 -7.09 25.80 0.19
CA VAL A 227 -6.50 26.10 1.50
C VAL A 227 -7.11 27.34 2.15
N TRP A 228 -7.59 28.30 1.38
CA TRP A 228 -8.05 29.61 1.87
C TRP A 228 -9.50 29.62 2.34
N ALA A 229 -10.23 28.53 2.17
CA ALA A 229 -11.67 28.47 2.54
C ALA A 229 -11.94 28.06 3.99
N ASP A 230 -11.02 27.36 4.65
CA ASP A 230 -11.18 26.88 6.02
C ASP A 230 -10.25 27.64 7.00
N PRO A 231 -10.82 28.37 8.00
CA PRO A 231 -10.01 29.12 8.96
C PRO A 231 -9.06 28.26 9.80
N VAL A 232 -9.42 26.99 10.08
CA VAL A 232 -8.58 26.06 10.83
C VAL A 232 -7.36 25.68 9.99
N LEU A 233 -7.58 25.42 8.68
CA LEU A 233 -6.50 25.11 7.75
C LEU A 233 -5.52 26.28 7.65
N VAL A 234 -6.03 27.52 7.54
CA VAL A 234 -5.18 28.72 7.52
C VAL A 234 -4.31 28.82 8.79
N GLY A 235 -4.90 28.53 9.96
CA GLY A 235 -4.15 28.50 11.24
C GLY A 235 -3.07 27.42 11.29
N LEU A 236 -3.33 26.26 10.67
CA LEU A 236 -2.40 25.13 10.64
C LEU A 236 -1.25 25.35 9.65
N THR A 237 -1.48 26.00 8.50
CA THR A 237 -0.45 26.14 7.43
C THR A 237 0.78 26.95 7.87
N GLY A 238 0.67 27.82 8.87
CA GLY A 238 1.81 28.57 9.44
C GLY A 238 2.53 27.88 10.60
N HIS A 239 2.06 26.71 11.01
CA HIS A 239 2.62 26.03 12.18
C HIS A 239 3.90 25.26 11.82
N PRO A 240 5.02 25.39 12.60
CA PRO A 240 6.31 24.79 12.22
C PRO A 240 6.33 23.25 12.19
N ARG A 241 5.34 22.60 12.79
CA ARG A 241 5.17 21.14 12.79
C ARG A 241 4.06 20.68 11.84
N VAL A 242 3.71 21.52 10.85
CA VAL A 242 2.70 21.19 9.82
C VAL A 242 3.33 21.31 8.45
N HIS A 243 3.21 20.25 7.68
CA HIS A 243 3.73 20.15 6.33
C HIS A 243 2.54 20.03 5.36
N LEU A 244 2.58 20.80 4.28
CA LEU A 244 1.59 20.69 3.22
C LEU A 244 2.12 19.76 2.14
N LEU A 245 1.27 18.86 1.68
CA LEU A 245 1.58 17.94 0.60
C LEU A 245 0.49 18.03 -0.46
N GLU A 246 0.90 18.30 -1.69
CA GLU A 246 -0.03 18.23 -2.82
C GLU A 246 -0.44 16.78 -3.08
N ARG A 247 -1.72 16.60 -3.45
CA ARG A 247 -2.33 15.28 -3.59
C ARG A 247 -1.66 14.40 -4.64
N ASP A 248 -1.03 15.00 -5.64
CA ASP A 248 -0.42 14.31 -6.77
C ASP A 248 1.06 14.00 -6.55
N ASP A 249 1.63 14.44 -5.43
CA ASP A 249 3.00 14.06 -5.05
C ASP A 249 3.03 12.65 -4.43
N VAL A 250 2.97 11.67 -5.33
CA VAL A 250 2.85 10.24 -4.98
C VAL A 250 4.04 9.75 -4.18
N ARG A 251 5.26 10.18 -4.55
CA ARG A 251 6.48 9.73 -3.87
C ARG A 251 6.53 10.20 -2.43
N ASP A 252 6.24 11.48 -2.20
CA ASP A 252 6.26 12.06 -0.88
C ASP A 252 5.14 11.49 -0.01
N LEU A 253 3.94 11.31 -0.59
CA LEU A 253 2.82 10.70 0.11
C LEU A 253 3.14 9.25 0.56
N LEU A 254 3.61 8.41 -0.34
CA LEU A 254 3.94 7.02 -0.03
C LEU A 254 5.15 6.92 0.92
N GLY A 255 6.15 7.79 0.70
CA GLY A 255 7.34 7.83 1.54
C GLY A 255 7.05 8.26 2.99
N ILE A 256 6.13 9.22 3.19
CA ILE A 256 5.72 9.61 4.54
C ILE A 256 4.72 8.62 5.15
N ALA A 257 3.83 8.03 4.33
CA ALA A 257 2.91 7.00 4.79
C ALA A 257 3.66 5.82 5.40
N ALA A 258 4.77 5.39 4.81
CA ALA A 258 5.58 4.27 5.31
C ALA A 258 6.08 4.44 6.76
N VAL A 259 6.06 5.66 7.30
CA VAL A 259 6.57 5.99 8.65
C VAL A 259 5.54 6.69 9.53
N SER A 260 4.33 6.91 9.05
CA SER A 260 3.29 7.63 9.79
C SER A 260 2.65 6.74 10.85
N SER A 261 2.29 7.36 11.97
CA SER A 261 1.62 6.71 13.10
C SER A 261 0.13 6.50 12.84
N PHE A 262 -0.48 7.38 12.07
CA PHE A 262 -1.89 7.28 11.68
C PHE A 262 -2.19 8.10 10.42
N ALA A 263 -3.33 7.81 9.80
CA ALA A 263 -3.96 8.63 8.76
C ALA A 263 -5.43 8.89 9.10
N ALA A 264 -5.96 10.05 8.72
CA ALA A 264 -7.38 10.37 8.84
C ALA A 264 -7.90 11.01 7.56
N THR A 265 -8.97 10.45 7.01
CA THR A 265 -9.56 10.86 5.73
C THR A 265 -11.07 10.60 5.72
N ASP A 266 -11.81 11.30 4.89
CA ASP A 266 -13.19 10.97 4.56
C ASP A 266 -13.33 10.18 3.23
N ARG A 267 -12.20 9.77 2.67
CA ARG A 267 -12.12 9.10 1.37
C ARG A 267 -11.79 7.63 1.54
N VAL A 268 -12.66 6.78 1.05
CA VAL A 268 -12.50 5.32 1.11
C VAL A 268 -11.22 4.86 0.39
N ASP A 269 -10.92 5.44 -0.79
CA ASP A 269 -9.69 5.12 -1.53
C ASP A 269 -8.41 5.45 -0.73
N ARG A 270 -8.38 6.58 -0.03
CA ARG A 270 -7.27 6.98 0.84
C ARG A 270 -7.15 6.13 2.08
N TYR A 271 -8.28 5.77 2.67
CA TYR A 271 -8.32 4.85 3.80
C TYR A 271 -7.63 3.52 3.44
N PHE A 272 -8.06 2.87 2.35
CA PHE A 272 -7.44 1.62 1.91
C PHE A 272 -5.99 1.78 1.46
N GLU A 273 -5.64 2.88 0.81
CA GLU A 273 -4.26 3.17 0.41
C GLU A 273 -3.34 3.29 1.64
N SER A 274 -3.79 3.99 2.70
CA SER A 274 -3.06 4.09 3.95
C SER A 274 -2.89 2.73 4.62
N MET A 275 -3.96 1.94 4.71
CA MET A 275 -3.93 0.59 5.26
C MET A 275 -2.99 -0.32 4.47
N ALA A 276 -2.98 -0.23 3.13
CA ALA A 276 -2.06 -0.98 2.28
C ALA A 276 -0.60 -0.57 2.47
N CYS A 277 -0.34 0.68 2.87
CA CYS A 277 0.97 1.14 3.30
C CYS A 277 1.31 0.72 4.75
N GLY A 278 0.39 0.05 5.45
CA GLY A 278 0.55 -0.37 6.84
C GLY A 278 0.39 0.78 7.84
N VAL A 279 -0.29 1.86 7.46
CA VAL A 279 -0.62 2.99 8.34
C VAL A 279 -1.99 2.75 8.93
N PRO A 280 -2.16 2.77 10.27
CA PRO A 280 -3.48 2.78 10.87
C PRO A 280 -4.29 3.97 10.38
N ALA A 281 -5.50 3.73 9.87
CA ALA A 281 -6.29 4.77 9.25
C ALA A 281 -7.67 4.92 9.92
N ILE A 282 -8.17 6.16 9.91
CA ILE A 282 -9.51 6.52 10.37
C ILE A 282 -10.29 7.01 9.16
N LEU A 283 -11.43 6.38 8.90
CA LEU A 283 -12.41 6.89 7.94
C LEU A 283 -13.42 7.75 8.68
N VAL A 284 -13.60 9.00 8.23
CA VAL A 284 -14.58 9.92 8.79
C VAL A 284 -15.81 9.97 7.87
N ASP A 285 -16.98 9.69 8.41
CA ASP A 285 -18.24 9.77 7.66
C ASP A 285 -18.67 11.24 7.48
N SER A 286 -18.13 11.90 6.47
CA SER A 286 -18.50 13.29 6.15
C SER A 286 -19.77 13.41 5.32
N GLY A 287 -20.44 12.30 4.98
CA GLY A 287 -21.53 12.26 4.02
C GLY A 287 -21.12 12.61 2.58
N ARG A 288 -19.83 12.87 2.36
CA ARG A 288 -19.22 13.14 1.05
C ARG A 288 -18.46 11.94 0.49
N GLY A 289 -18.13 10.99 1.38
CA GLY A 289 -17.34 9.82 1.04
C GLY A 289 -18.15 8.85 0.18
N GLY A 290 -17.87 8.81 -1.10
CA GLY A 290 -18.42 7.82 -2.00
C GLY A 290 -18.89 8.32 -3.36
N ARG A 291 -19.03 9.61 -3.57
CA ARG A 291 -19.55 10.13 -4.87
C ARG A 291 -18.46 10.46 -5.88
N GLY A 292 -17.36 9.81 -5.90
CA GLY A 292 -16.41 10.10 -6.95
C GLY A 292 -15.13 9.30 -6.87
N GLU A 293 -14.88 8.51 -7.87
CA GLU A 293 -13.59 7.93 -8.26
C GLU A 293 -13.11 6.68 -7.50
N THR A 294 -13.95 6.00 -6.72
CA THR A 294 -13.59 4.64 -6.30
C THR A 294 -14.09 3.62 -7.33
N PRO A 295 -13.34 2.53 -7.59
CA PRO A 295 -13.83 1.41 -8.41
C PRO A 295 -15.01 0.69 -7.72
N TYR A 296 -15.32 1.04 -6.50
CA TYR A 296 -16.41 0.51 -5.69
C TYR A 296 -17.44 1.62 -5.53
N ASP A 297 -18.70 1.37 -5.85
CA ASP A 297 -19.80 2.25 -5.58
C ASP A 297 -19.86 2.49 -4.06
N GLY A 298 -19.35 3.65 -3.64
CA GLY A 298 -19.05 3.93 -2.23
C GLY A 298 -20.28 3.98 -1.30
N GLU A 299 -21.49 4.07 -1.85
CA GLU A 299 -22.73 3.99 -1.06
C GLU A 299 -22.92 2.62 -0.43
N ASP A 300 -22.49 1.53 -1.10
CA ASP A 300 -22.64 0.16 -0.57
C ASP A 300 -21.59 -0.21 0.48
N LEU A 301 -20.45 0.48 0.54
CA LEU A 301 -19.37 0.14 1.49
C LEU A 301 -19.54 0.84 2.84
N LEU A 302 -20.12 2.06 2.86
CA LEU A 302 -20.38 2.78 4.11
C LEU A 302 -21.60 2.24 4.86
N ASP A 303 -22.58 1.65 4.15
CA ASP A 303 -23.75 1.00 4.76
C ASP A 303 -23.44 -0.39 5.37
N ARG A 304 -22.21 -0.87 5.22
CA ARG A 304 -21.81 -2.16 5.78
C ARG A 304 -21.04 -1.94 7.07
N GLU A 305 -21.42 -2.63 8.13
CA GLU A 305 -20.80 -2.63 9.48
C GLU A 305 -19.28 -2.94 9.49
N TRP A 306 -18.61 -3.02 8.35
CA TRP A 306 -17.26 -3.54 8.19
C TRP A 306 -16.16 -2.48 8.19
N ILE A 307 -16.47 -1.23 7.85
CA ILE A 307 -15.51 -0.15 7.98
C ILE A 307 -15.98 0.74 9.13
N PRO A 308 -15.33 0.72 10.28
CA PRO A 308 -15.70 1.58 11.40
C PRO A 308 -15.46 3.04 11.03
N ALA A 309 -16.49 3.68 10.50
CA ALA A 309 -16.42 5.10 10.23
C ALA A 309 -16.65 5.89 11.53
N VAL A 310 -15.86 6.94 11.69
CA VAL A 310 -15.96 7.86 12.83
C VAL A 310 -16.92 8.99 12.46
N ALA A 311 -17.80 9.35 13.40
CA ALA A 311 -18.71 10.47 13.21
C ALA A 311 -17.97 11.76 12.85
N PRO A 312 -18.50 12.62 11.95
CA PRO A 312 -17.82 13.79 11.40
C PRO A 312 -17.81 14.98 12.37
N ASN A 313 -17.47 14.75 13.62
CA ASN A 313 -17.26 15.78 14.62
C ASN A 313 -15.83 15.71 15.19
N ALA A 314 -15.27 16.88 15.50
CA ALA A 314 -13.89 17.00 15.93
C ALA A 314 -13.56 16.17 17.19
N GLY A 315 -14.51 16.02 18.12
CA GLY A 315 -14.30 15.26 19.35
C GLY A 315 -14.15 13.75 19.10
N ALA A 316 -15.02 13.16 18.27
CA ALA A 316 -14.94 11.76 17.91
C ALA A 316 -13.65 11.45 17.11
N VAL A 317 -13.31 12.32 16.15
CA VAL A 317 -12.10 12.20 15.34
C VAL A 317 -10.85 12.34 16.22
N LEU A 318 -10.81 13.30 17.16
CA LEU A 318 -9.70 13.48 18.11
C LEU A 318 -9.53 12.24 19.01
N CYS A 319 -10.63 11.69 19.52
CA CYS A 319 -10.61 10.46 20.32
C CYS A 319 -10.00 9.29 19.54
N ALA A 320 -10.43 9.10 18.29
CA ALA A 320 -9.90 8.05 17.43
C ALA A 320 -8.41 8.24 17.11
N MET A 321 -7.97 9.45 16.74
CA MET A 321 -6.56 9.77 16.51
C MET A 321 -5.71 9.52 17.76
N SER A 322 -6.20 9.95 18.93
CA SER A 322 -5.49 9.78 20.20
C SER A 322 -5.30 8.30 20.55
N ARG A 323 -6.31 7.47 20.28
CA ARG A 323 -6.21 6.00 20.47
C ARG A 323 -5.10 5.42 19.59
N LEU A 324 -5.02 5.79 18.31
CA LEU A 324 -4.00 5.28 17.39
C LEU A 324 -2.59 5.74 17.79
N LEU A 325 -2.45 6.94 18.37
CA LEU A 325 -1.17 7.40 18.89
C LEU A 325 -0.73 6.68 20.17
N GLY A 326 -1.69 6.31 21.03
CA GLY A 326 -1.42 5.57 22.28
C GLY A 326 -1.24 4.07 22.05
N ASP A 327 -2.00 3.50 21.13
CA ASP A 327 -1.93 2.10 20.74
C ASP A 327 -2.08 1.96 19.20
N PRO A 328 -0.98 1.92 18.48
CA PRO A 328 -1.02 1.77 17.02
C PRO A 328 -1.72 0.48 16.55
N SER A 329 -1.86 -0.52 17.42
CA SER A 329 -2.59 -1.75 17.09
C SER A 329 -4.11 -1.58 17.10
N ALA A 330 -4.62 -0.52 17.73
CA ALA A 330 -6.06 -0.28 17.87
C ALA A 330 -6.77 0.11 16.55
N GLY A 331 -6.03 0.43 15.50
CA GLY A 331 -6.58 0.85 14.18
C GLY A 331 -6.01 0.07 13.01
N ALA A 332 -5.04 -0.76 13.28
CA ALA A 332 -4.54 -1.70 12.30
C ALA A 332 -5.10 -3.08 12.66
N GLY A 333 -5.54 -3.82 11.69
CA GLY A 333 -5.33 -5.25 11.79
C GLY A 333 -3.87 -5.49 12.21
N PRO A 334 -3.47 -6.66 12.65
CA PRO A 334 -2.27 -6.91 13.45
C PRO A 334 -0.98 -6.43 12.77
N ALA A 335 -0.74 -5.12 12.81
CA ALA A 335 0.56 -4.51 12.57
C ALA A 335 1.38 -4.69 13.86
N GLY A 336 1.49 -5.96 14.30
CA GLY A 336 2.42 -6.34 15.31
C GLY A 336 3.81 -6.05 14.79
N SER A 337 4.55 -5.19 15.50
CA SER A 337 6.00 -4.97 15.42
C SER A 337 6.58 -5.25 14.04
N ARG A 338 6.67 -4.23 13.20
CA ARG A 338 7.48 -4.28 11.98
C ARG A 338 8.91 -4.60 12.37
N PRO A 339 9.43 -5.80 12.10
CA PRO A 339 10.87 -5.99 12.21
C PRO A 339 11.50 -5.19 11.07
N TYR A 340 11.96 -4.00 11.36
CA TYR A 340 12.69 -3.14 10.43
C TYR A 340 13.98 -3.86 10.05
N ARG A 341 13.99 -4.51 8.89
CA ARG A 341 15.21 -5.08 8.31
C ARG A 341 15.42 -4.41 6.95
N ALA A 342 16.31 -3.44 6.90
CA ALA A 342 16.74 -2.83 5.65
C ALA A 342 17.09 -3.90 4.60
N GLY A 343 16.79 -3.63 3.31
CA GLY A 343 17.14 -4.52 2.21
C GLY A 343 16.07 -5.54 1.82
N ALA A 344 14.80 -5.34 2.18
CA ALA A 344 13.69 -6.22 1.79
C ALA A 344 13.63 -6.46 0.27
N ALA A 345 13.79 -5.42 -0.55
CA ALA A 345 13.80 -5.53 -2.01
C ALA A 345 14.90 -6.47 -2.55
N ARG A 346 16.08 -6.46 -1.92
CA ARG A 346 17.18 -7.39 -2.27
C ARG A 346 16.87 -8.83 -1.86
N ARG A 347 16.18 -9.02 -0.71
CA ARG A 347 15.75 -10.36 -0.29
C ARG A 347 14.66 -10.91 -1.20
N VAL A 348 13.74 -10.07 -1.69
CA VAL A 348 12.76 -10.46 -2.72
C VAL A 348 13.47 -10.91 -3.98
N GLU A 349 14.41 -10.11 -4.49
CA GLU A 349 15.19 -10.46 -5.69
C GLU A 349 15.94 -11.79 -5.51
N HIS A 350 16.60 -11.98 -4.38
CA HIS A 350 17.33 -13.20 -4.08
C HIS A 350 16.40 -14.42 -4.01
N ALA A 351 15.27 -14.32 -3.33
CA ALA A 351 14.28 -15.39 -3.24
C ALA A 351 13.71 -15.78 -4.63
N VAL A 352 13.49 -14.78 -5.48
CA VAL A 352 13.07 -14.99 -6.88
C VAL A 352 14.18 -15.67 -7.68
N ALA A 353 15.43 -15.22 -7.55
CA ALA A 353 16.58 -15.84 -8.22
C ALA A 353 16.74 -17.31 -7.79
N TRP A 354 16.56 -17.62 -6.51
CA TRP A 354 16.54 -18.98 -6.01
C TRP A 354 15.41 -19.82 -6.63
N MET A 355 14.17 -19.32 -6.65
CA MET A 355 13.05 -20.02 -7.27
C MET A 355 13.29 -20.31 -8.76
N LEU A 356 13.99 -19.42 -9.46
CA LEU A 356 14.35 -19.58 -10.87
C LEU A 356 15.60 -20.45 -11.09
N GLY A 357 16.20 -20.96 -10.03
CA GLY A 357 17.42 -21.79 -10.11
C GLY A 357 18.72 -21.02 -10.41
N LEU A 358 18.70 -19.71 -10.25
CA LEU A 358 19.84 -18.82 -10.44
C LEU A 358 20.70 -18.68 -9.17
N GLU A 359 20.14 -19.09 -8.02
CA GLU A 359 20.78 -19.11 -6.71
C GLU A 359 20.60 -20.45 -6.02
N ARG A 360 21.55 -20.84 -5.14
CA ARG A 360 21.51 -22.13 -4.43
C ARG A 360 20.68 -22.09 -3.17
N ASP A 361 20.67 -20.95 -2.44
CA ASP A 361 20.01 -20.80 -1.15
C ASP A 361 18.87 -19.80 -1.23
N PRO A 362 17.72 -20.04 -0.55
CA PRO A 362 16.53 -19.21 -0.65
C PRO A 362 16.67 -17.82 -0.02
N ALA A 363 17.55 -17.63 0.96
CA ALA A 363 17.84 -16.32 1.56
C ALA A 363 19.23 -16.30 2.19
N PRO A 364 20.12 -15.31 1.88
CA PRO A 364 21.31 -15.06 2.66
C PRO A 364 20.86 -14.43 4.01
N ASN A 365 21.05 -15.09 5.13
CA ASN A 365 20.69 -14.67 6.50
C ASN A 365 19.22 -14.85 6.94
N SER A 366 18.57 -15.93 6.58
CA SER A 366 17.46 -16.38 7.38
C SER A 366 18.01 -17.08 8.63
N GLU A 367 17.87 -16.45 9.80
CA GLU A 367 17.78 -17.27 11.02
C GLU A 367 16.65 -18.26 10.77
N ASP A 368 16.95 -19.55 10.87
CA ASP A 368 16.13 -20.70 10.51
C ASP A 368 14.70 -20.56 11.10
N PRO A 369 13.67 -20.32 10.27
CA PRO A 369 12.30 -20.15 10.78
C PRO A 369 11.72 -21.46 11.34
N ALA A 370 12.36 -22.60 11.11
CA ALA A 370 11.95 -23.89 11.66
C ALA A 370 12.14 -23.98 13.19
N LYS A 371 12.93 -23.08 13.80
CA LYS A 371 13.15 -23.02 15.25
C LYS A 371 12.17 -22.07 15.98
N ALA A 372 11.30 -21.35 15.29
CA ALA A 372 10.38 -20.37 15.86
C ALA A 372 8.93 -20.85 15.96
N CYS A 373 8.69 -22.14 15.83
CA CYS A 373 7.37 -22.73 16.09
C CYS A 373 7.46 -23.65 17.29
N PRO A 374 6.74 -23.36 18.42
CA PRO A 374 6.52 -24.34 19.47
C PRO A 374 5.59 -25.45 19.01
#